data_264d86e54b1064283ea63c98ece901b7
#
_entry.id   264d86e54b1064283ea63c98ece901b7
#
_cell.length_a   1.000
_cell.length_b   1.000
_cell.length_c   1.000
_cell.angle_alpha   90.00
_cell.angle_beta   90.00
_cell.angle_gamma   90.00
#
_symmetry.space_group_name_H-M   'P 1'
#
loop_
_entity.id
_entity.type
_entity.pdbx_description
1 polymer ?
#
loop_
_entity_poly.entity_id
_entity_poly.type
_entity_poly.pdbx_seq_one_letter_code
_entity_poly.pdbx_strand_id
1 'polypeptide(L)'
;MLAMGLLFVSGCASQVGYLAKQGSYLLRYSTGTRPVQSMLADTSTSAETRNFLLKVQDIKSYAVQRLGLKNNENYTRYKEIERDHLVDVVQACDAASFDAYMWNYPFLGRLPYKGFYERPDADGEAARLRLLGYDVIVRQVDAFSTLGFTKDPIYSFMKSYSPFRIASLIIHEQTHATLFLKGQSDFNEEMATFVGDEGAFEWLRQTYGEDSPEYRDAVDSQADADLFVSLLHGLSEKLRAVYATSITREEKLARKTEVIDEFKRGLAGEGAPHFRTATYGHLEKLQLNNAYLSLYGMYTDDVPLLREWFVQRCGGSIRLFMESMKQLAARGDVKAQVRSGLER
;
A
#
# COMPACT_ATOMS: atom_id res chain seq x y z
N MET A 1 -24.95 16.86 -35.74
CA MET A 1 -23.76 17.42 -35.05
C MET A 1 -24.01 17.96 -33.64
N LEU A 2 -25.26 18.11 -33.16
CA LEU A 2 -25.54 18.62 -31.79
C LEU A 2 -25.43 17.57 -30.66
N ALA A 3 -25.54 16.27 -30.96
CA ALA A 3 -25.51 15.21 -29.93
C ALA A 3 -24.10 14.87 -29.40
N MET A 4 -23.05 15.14 -30.17
CA MET A 4 -21.67 14.83 -29.79
C MET A 4 -21.04 15.89 -28.85
N GLY A 5 -21.56 17.13 -28.88
CA GLY A 5 -21.13 18.21 -28.00
C GLY A 5 -21.63 18.09 -26.55
N LEU A 6 -22.80 17.50 -26.35
CA LEU A 6 -23.41 17.31 -25.02
C LEU A 6 -22.72 16.22 -24.19
N LEU A 7 -22.15 15.20 -24.83
CA LEU A 7 -21.40 14.14 -24.13
C LEU A 7 -20.03 14.63 -23.58
N PHE A 8 -19.36 15.54 -24.26
CA PHE A 8 -18.10 16.12 -23.78
C PHE A 8 -18.29 17.09 -22.60
N VAL A 9 -19.38 17.85 -22.59
CA VAL A 9 -19.68 18.80 -21.51
C VAL A 9 -20.11 18.08 -20.25
N SER A 10 -20.87 16.98 -20.33
CA SER A 10 -21.28 16.19 -19.17
C SER A 10 -20.10 15.45 -18.53
N GLY A 11 -19.12 14.97 -19.31
CA GLY A 11 -17.90 14.33 -18.79
C GLY A 11 -17.01 15.30 -18.00
N CYS A 12 -16.79 16.52 -18.51
CA CYS A 12 -16.03 17.54 -17.79
C CYS A 12 -16.73 18.02 -16.51
N ALA A 13 -18.05 18.20 -16.53
CA ALA A 13 -18.81 18.63 -15.36
C ALA A 13 -18.81 17.54 -14.26
N SER A 14 -18.87 16.27 -14.61
CA SER A 14 -18.75 15.17 -13.64
C SER A 14 -17.36 15.05 -13.02
N GLN A 15 -16.31 15.33 -13.79
CA GLN A 15 -14.93 15.29 -13.31
C GLN A 15 -14.60 16.48 -12.40
N VAL A 16 -15.07 17.68 -12.73
CA VAL A 16 -14.95 18.86 -11.87
C VAL A 16 -15.72 18.66 -10.56
N GLY A 17 -16.94 18.13 -10.62
CA GLY A 17 -17.73 17.78 -9.45
C GLY A 17 -17.03 16.75 -8.55
N TYR A 18 -16.44 15.71 -9.13
CA TYR A 18 -15.63 14.74 -8.38
C TYR A 18 -14.44 15.43 -7.68
N LEU A 19 -13.62 16.19 -8.39
CA LEU A 19 -12.45 16.86 -7.81
C LEU A 19 -12.82 17.86 -6.70
N ALA A 20 -13.89 18.63 -6.90
CA ALA A 20 -14.38 19.55 -5.88
C ALA A 20 -14.86 18.80 -4.62
N LYS A 21 -15.59 17.70 -4.79
CA LYS A 21 -16.06 16.84 -3.70
C LYS A 21 -14.89 16.23 -2.94
N GLN A 22 -13.94 15.58 -3.63
CA GLN A 22 -12.77 14.97 -2.99
C GLN A 22 -11.87 16.02 -2.32
N GLY A 23 -11.69 17.18 -2.94
CA GLY A 23 -10.93 18.30 -2.36
C GLY A 23 -11.56 18.83 -1.07
N SER A 24 -12.90 18.90 -0.99
CA SER A 24 -13.60 19.29 0.23
C SER A 24 -13.39 18.30 1.38
N TYR A 25 -13.39 17.01 1.09
CA TYR A 25 -13.09 15.97 2.08
C TYR A 25 -11.64 16.01 2.52
N LEU A 26 -10.71 16.14 1.58
CA LEU A 26 -9.28 16.29 1.92
C LEU A 26 -9.09 17.46 2.88
N LEU A 27 -9.71 18.62 2.62
CA LEU A 27 -9.65 19.76 3.52
C LEU A 27 -10.28 19.44 4.88
N ARG A 28 -11.44 18.79 4.92
CA ARG A 28 -12.12 18.38 6.16
C ARG A 28 -11.27 17.43 7.01
N TYR A 29 -10.61 16.46 6.41
CA TYR A 29 -9.79 15.46 7.11
C TYR A 29 -8.39 15.97 7.48
N SER A 30 -7.83 16.92 6.75
CA SER A 30 -6.55 17.55 7.07
C SER A 30 -6.67 18.74 8.05
N THR A 31 -7.86 19.30 8.23
CA THR A 31 -8.14 20.41 9.18
C THR A 31 -8.74 19.91 10.49
N GLY A 32 -8.79 20.79 11.51
CA GLY A 32 -9.35 20.44 12.83
C GLY A 32 -8.56 19.37 13.57
N THR A 33 -7.28 19.24 13.25
CA THR A 33 -6.34 18.34 13.93
C THR A 33 -5.80 18.98 15.19
N ARG A 34 -5.51 18.18 16.22
CA ARG A 34 -4.89 18.65 17.49
C ARG A 34 -3.41 18.30 17.51
N PRO A 35 -2.52 19.21 17.98
CA PRO A 35 -1.11 18.86 18.19
C PRO A 35 -0.97 17.70 19.19
N VAL A 36 -0.16 16.71 18.86
CA VAL A 36 0.10 15.55 19.73
C VAL A 36 0.61 15.99 21.10
N GLN A 37 1.53 16.96 21.14
CA GLN A 37 2.07 17.48 22.41
C GLN A 37 0.99 18.09 23.30
N SER A 38 0.06 18.84 22.73
CA SER A 38 -1.07 19.40 23.48
C SER A 38 -1.98 18.30 24.04
N MET A 39 -2.21 17.22 23.28
CA MET A 39 -3.01 16.09 23.75
C MET A 39 -2.30 15.31 24.86
N LEU A 40 -1.01 15.15 24.79
CA LEU A 40 -0.21 14.51 25.85
C LEU A 40 -0.17 15.34 27.15
N ALA A 41 -0.25 16.65 27.06
CA ALA A 41 -0.35 17.55 28.22
C ALA A 41 -1.77 17.64 28.81
N ASP A 42 -2.81 17.33 28.02
CA ASP A 42 -4.21 17.43 28.41
C ASP A 42 -4.63 16.21 29.24
N THR A 43 -4.97 16.44 30.53
CA THR A 43 -5.38 15.36 31.45
C THR A 43 -6.70 14.69 31.06
N SER A 44 -7.51 15.30 30.19
CA SER A 44 -8.75 14.72 29.67
C SER A 44 -8.53 13.73 28.55
N THR A 45 -7.31 13.65 27.98
CA THR A 45 -6.96 12.64 26.96
C THR A 45 -6.99 11.25 27.58
N SER A 46 -7.77 10.33 27.00
CA SER A 46 -7.88 8.95 27.48
C SER A 46 -6.52 8.25 27.56
N ALA A 47 -6.38 7.31 28.50
CA ALA A 47 -5.14 6.55 28.67
C ALA A 47 -4.79 5.78 27.38
N GLU A 48 -5.77 5.20 26.70
CA GLU A 48 -5.59 4.51 25.42
C GLU A 48 -4.97 5.42 24.36
N THR A 49 -5.60 6.58 24.12
CA THR A 49 -5.10 7.56 23.15
C THR A 49 -3.73 8.09 23.52
N ARG A 50 -3.49 8.36 24.82
CA ARG A 50 -2.18 8.81 25.31
C ARG A 50 -1.08 7.78 25.03
N ASN A 51 -1.32 6.51 25.36
CA ASN A 51 -0.36 5.43 25.14
C ASN A 51 -0.07 5.23 23.64
N PHE A 52 -1.10 5.32 22.80
CA PHE A 52 -0.93 5.26 21.35
C PHE A 52 -0.08 6.42 20.83
N LEU A 53 -0.35 7.66 21.25
CA LEU A 53 0.41 8.83 20.83
C LEU A 53 1.88 8.78 21.30
N LEU A 54 2.12 8.28 22.51
CA LEU A 54 3.49 8.05 23.01
C LEU A 54 4.24 7.01 22.15
N LYS A 55 3.57 5.91 21.78
CA LYS A 55 4.12 4.89 20.88
C LYS A 55 4.50 5.50 19.51
N VAL A 56 3.62 6.31 18.91
CA VAL A 56 3.89 7.00 17.64
C VAL A 56 5.12 7.91 17.76
N GLN A 57 5.25 8.67 18.85
CA GLN A 57 6.41 9.52 19.07
C GLN A 57 7.70 8.72 19.24
N ASP A 58 7.64 7.60 19.94
CA ASP A 58 8.78 6.71 20.12
C ASP A 58 9.25 6.14 18.78
N ILE A 59 8.33 5.63 17.94
CA ILE A 59 8.66 5.14 16.59
C ILE A 59 9.31 6.25 15.74
N LYS A 60 8.74 7.46 15.74
CA LYS A 60 9.32 8.59 15.00
C LYS A 60 10.73 8.94 15.49
N SER A 61 10.91 8.99 16.78
CA SER A 61 12.21 9.27 17.40
C SER A 61 13.24 8.19 17.04
N TYR A 62 12.82 6.93 17.10
CA TYR A 62 13.62 5.77 16.68
C TYR A 62 14.05 5.89 15.21
N ALA A 63 13.13 6.15 14.31
CA ALA A 63 13.41 6.29 12.89
C ALA A 63 14.45 7.39 12.60
N VAL A 64 14.38 8.50 13.32
CA VAL A 64 15.37 9.59 13.19
C VAL A 64 16.71 9.21 13.80
N GLN A 65 16.71 8.76 15.07
CA GLN A 65 17.94 8.60 15.86
C GLN A 65 18.70 7.32 15.50
N ARG A 66 17.98 6.23 15.22
CA ARG A 66 18.57 4.91 14.96
C ARG A 66 18.70 4.62 13.48
N LEU A 67 17.63 4.84 12.69
CA LEU A 67 17.64 4.52 11.27
C LEU A 67 18.22 5.64 10.38
N GLY A 68 18.42 6.85 10.92
CA GLY A 68 19.00 7.99 10.18
C GLY A 68 18.03 8.63 9.17
N LEU A 69 16.73 8.44 9.39
CA LEU A 69 15.70 9.06 8.57
C LEU A 69 15.50 10.54 8.93
N LYS A 70 14.99 11.31 7.99
CA LYS A 70 14.76 12.74 8.17
C LYS A 70 13.66 12.99 9.18
N ASN A 71 13.88 13.87 10.13
CA ASN A 71 12.81 14.38 10.97
C ASN A 71 11.88 15.26 10.14
N ASN A 72 10.58 14.94 10.16
CA ASN A 72 9.54 15.69 9.48
C ASN A 72 8.37 15.96 10.42
N GLU A 73 7.41 16.76 9.96
CA GLU A 73 6.23 17.10 10.75
C GLU A 73 5.03 16.15 10.54
N ASN A 74 5.18 15.07 9.75
CA ASN A 74 4.16 14.04 9.64
C ASN A 74 3.95 13.39 11.01
N TYR A 75 2.70 13.00 11.30
CA TYR A 75 2.32 12.35 12.55
C TYR A 75 2.61 13.18 13.83
N THR A 76 2.67 14.51 13.71
CA THR A 76 2.76 15.43 14.86
C THR A 76 1.41 15.97 15.30
N ARG A 77 0.37 15.65 14.54
CA ARG A 77 -1.02 16.06 14.80
C ARG A 77 -1.93 14.84 14.78
N TYR A 78 -2.98 14.88 15.59
CA TYR A 78 -3.98 13.82 15.73
C TYR A 78 -5.33 14.30 15.24
N LYS A 79 -6.08 13.42 14.59
CA LYS A 79 -7.44 13.63 14.12
C LYS A 79 -8.35 12.50 14.58
N GLU A 80 -9.38 12.83 15.34
CA GLU A 80 -10.47 11.90 15.62
C GLU A 80 -11.39 11.81 14.41
N ILE A 81 -11.67 10.60 13.94
CA ILE A 81 -12.64 10.34 12.87
C ILE A 81 -13.46 9.09 13.20
N GLU A 82 -14.75 9.13 12.82
CA GLU A 82 -15.72 8.05 13.06
C GLU A 82 -15.73 7.03 11.90
N ARG A 83 -14.57 6.53 11.54
CA ARG A 83 -14.42 5.51 10.48
C ARG A 83 -13.11 4.75 10.69
N ASP A 84 -13.04 3.56 10.09
CA ASP A 84 -11.94 2.61 10.25
C ASP A 84 -10.86 2.71 9.16
N HIS A 85 -11.05 3.60 8.18
CA HIS A 85 -10.12 3.89 7.09
C HIS A 85 -10.34 5.31 6.57
N LEU A 86 -9.45 5.81 5.72
CA LEU A 86 -9.55 7.17 5.18
C LEU A 86 -10.30 7.23 3.85
N VAL A 87 -9.97 6.37 2.91
CA VAL A 87 -10.42 6.44 1.51
C VAL A 87 -10.75 5.05 0.98
N ASP A 88 -11.82 4.94 0.19
CA ASP A 88 -12.10 3.78 -0.65
C ASP A 88 -11.47 3.98 -2.03
N VAL A 89 -10.64 3.05 -2.47
CA VAL A 89 -9.96 3.11 -3.76
C VAL A 89 -10.54 2.06 -4.70
N VAL A 90 -11.01 2.52 -5.86
CA VAL A 90 -11.44 1.66 -6.97
C VAL A 90 -10.26 1.40 -7.88
N GLN A 91 -9.98 0.13 -8.15
CA GLN A 91 -9.05 -0.34 -9.18
C GLN A 91 -9.77 -1.28 -10.11
N ALA A 92 -9.40 -1.24 -11.38
CA ALA A 92 -10.00 -2.09 -12.39
C ALA A 92 -8.94 -2.57 -13.39
N CYS A 93 -9.19 -3.76 -13.93
CA CYS A 93 -8.33 -4.41 -14.88
C CYS A 93 -9.17 -5.08 -15.97
N ASP A 94 -8.67 -5.22 -17.18
CA ASP A 94 -9.36 -6.00 -18.20
C ASP A 94 -9.59 -7.44 -17.70
N ALA A 95 -10.76 -7.97 -17.97
CA ALA A 95 -11.13 -9.28 -17.43
C ALA A 95 -10.40 -10.46 -18.11
N ALA A 96 -9.80 -10.25 -19.29
CA ALA A 96 -9.05 -11.26 -20.05
C ALA A 96 -7.56 -10.88 -20.28
N SER A 97 -7.06 -9.88 -19.57
CA SER A 97 -5.65 -9.51 -19.51
C SER A 97 -5.33 -8.84 -18.17
N PHE A 98 -4.07 -8.50 -17.92
CA PHE A 98 -3.66 -7.71 -16.75
C PHE A 98 -3.52 -6.21 -17.07
N ASP A 99 -4.18 -5.73 -18.13
CA ASP A 99 -4.14 -4.32 -18.49
C ASP A 99 -5.00 -3.49 -17.56
N ALA A 100 -4.37 -2.58 -16.81
CA ALA A 100 -5.05 -1.74 -15.86
C ALA A 100 -5.95 -0.70 -16.55
N TYR A 101 -7.15 -0.50 -16.04
CA TYR A 101 -7.98 0.64 -16.40
C TYR A 101 -7.35 1.92 -15.86
N MET A 102 -7.17 2.93 -16.72
CA MET A 102 -6.50 4.17 -16.38
C MET A 102 -7.48 5.33 -16.32
N TRP A 103 -7.57 6.01 -15.18
CA TRP A 103 -8.30 7.27 -15.05
C TRP A 103 -7.41 8.45 -15.43
N ASN A 104 -7.98 9.40 -16.17
CA ASN A 104 -7.27 10.64 -16.54
C ASN A 104 -7.55 11.71 -15.48
N TYR A 105 -6.51 12.29 -14.93
CA TYR A 105 -6.60 13.38 -13.98
C TYR A 105 -5.97 14.66 -14.59
N PRO A 106 -6.64 15.83 -14.46
CA PRO A 106 -5.98 17.11 -14.73
C PRO A 106 -4.75 17.21 -13.82
N PHE A 107 -3.61 17.58 -14.35
CA PHE A 107 -2.33 17.77 -13.63
C PHE A 107 -1.59 16.51 -13.15
N LEU A 108 -2.28 15.42 -12.82
CA LEU A 108 -1.65 14.18 -12.36
C LEU A 108 -1.45 13.14 -13.47
N GLY A 109 -2.04 13.39 -14.65
CA GLY A 109 -1.96 12.46 -15.76
C GLY A 109 -2.88 11.24 -15.59
N ARG A 110 -2.39 10.05 -15.93
CA ARG A 110 -3.15 8.80 -15.90
C ARG A 110 -2.76 8.00 -14.67
N LEU A 111 -3.75 7.61 -13.87
CA LEU A 111 -3.54 6.76 -12.68
C LEU A 111 -4.36 5.47 -12.80
N PRO A 112 -3.84 4.32 -12.32
CA PRO A 112 -4.53 3.03 -12.37
C PRO A 112 -5.56 2.85 -11.25
N TYR A 113 -5.91 3.92 -10.56
CA TYR A 113 -6.88 3.89 -9.46
C TYR A 113 -7.63 5.21 -9.34
N LYS A 114 -8.80 5.15 -8.64
CA LYS A 114 -9.60 6.32 -8.30
C LYS A 114 -10.07 6.24 -6.86
N GLY A 115 -9.74 7.27 -6.07
CA GLY A 115 -10.03 7.36 -4.64
C GLY A 115 -11.35 8.09 -4.36
N PHE A 116 -12.07 7.63 -3.33
CA PHE A 116 -13.33 8.23 -2.88
C PHE A 116 -13.38 8.27 -1.36
N TYR A 117 -13.78 9.40 -0.81
CA TYR A 117 -14.03 9.49 0.63
C TYR A 117 -15.37 8.89 1.04
N GLU A 118 -16.30 8.69 0.11
CA GLU A 118 -17.61 8.09 0.36
C GLU A 118 -17.75 6.75 -0.34
N ARG A 119 -18.05 5.70 0.42
CA ARG A 119 -18.22 4.33 -0.08
C ARG A 119 -19.26 4.21 -1.20
N PRO A 120 -20.44 4.85 -1.13
CA PRO A 120 -21.43 4.78 -2.21
C PRO A 120 -20.91 5.32 -3.55
N ASP A 121 -20.04 6.32 -3.55
CA ASP A 121 -19.42 6.84 -4.79
C ASP A 121 -18.45 5.83 -5.39
N ALA A 122 -17.65 5.17 -4.55
CA ALA A 122 -16.74 4.11 -4.97
C ALA A 122 -17.51 2.91 -5.53
N ASP A 123 -18.59 2.49 -4.87
CA ASP A 123 -19.44 1.39 -5.32
C ASP A 123 -20.14 1.72 -6.65
N GLY A 124 -20.57 2.97 -6.83
CA GLY A 124 -21.15 3.46 -8.11
C GLY A 124 -20.15 3.39 -9.26
N GLU A 125 -18.91 3.83 -9.05
CA GLU A 125 -17.84 3.74 -10.05
C GLU A 125 -17.47 2.28 -10.34
N ALA A 126 -17.37 1.45 -9.30
CA ALA A 126 -17.11 0.02 -9.45
C ALA A 126 -18.22 -0.69 -10.26
N ALA A 127 -19.49 -0.39 -9.98
CA ALA A 127 -20.62 -0.93 -10.72
C ALA A 127 -20.57 -0.53 -12.21
N ARG A 128 -20.26 0.75 -12.49
CA ARG A 128 -20.10 1.25 -13.86
C ARG A 128 -19.02 0.46 -14.62
N LEU A 129 -17.89 0.20 -14.02
CA LEU A 129 -16.78 -0.51 -14.67
C LEU A 129 -17.08 -2.00 -14.85
N ARG A 130 -17.78 -2.63 -13.90
CA ARG A 130 -18.25 -4.02 -14.06
C ARG A 130 -19.21 -4.16 -15.23
N LEU A 131 -20.13 -3.20 -15.42
CA LEU A 131 -21.03 -3.17 -16.59
C LEU A 131 -20.27 -3.03 -17.92
N LEU A 132 -19.08 -2.44 -17.92
CA LEU A 132 -18.19 -2.36 -19.07
C LEU A 132 -17.32 -3.62 -19.27
N GLY A 133 -17.49 -4.65 -18.43
CA GLY A 133 -16.77 -5.92 -18.55
C GLY A 133 -15.38 -5.93 -17.94
N TYR A 134 -15.05 -4.99 -17.04
CA TYR A 134 -13.81 -4.99 -16.26
C TYR A 134 -13.94 -5.81 -14.98
N ASP A 135 -12.86 -6.45 -14.58
CA ASP A 135 -12.66 -6.88 -13.20
C ASP A 135 -12.42 -5.66 -12.32
N VAL A 136 -13.08 -5.59 -11.18
CA VAL A 136 -13.03 -4.40 -10.31
C VAL A 136 -12.94 -4.81 -8.86
N ILE A 137 -12.10 -4.09 -8.11
CA ILE A 137 -12.07 -4.14 -6.65
C ILE A 137 -12.29 -2.74 -6.06
N VAL A 138 -12.84 -2.74 -4.86
CA VAL A 138 -12.87 -1.56 -3.98
C VAL A 138 -12.14 -1.93 -2.71
N ARG A 139 -11.03 -1.27 -2.44
CA ARG A 139 -10.23 -1.51 -1.24
C ARG A 139 -10.17 -0.27 -0.36
N GLN A 140 -10.12 -0.50 0.94
CA GLN A 140 -9.91 0.54 1.95
C GLN A 140 -8.42 0.90 2.00
N VAL A 141 -8.11 2.19 2.12
CA VAL A 141 -6.77 2.72 2.22
C VAL A 141 -6.67 3.67 3.41
N ASP A 142 -5.68 3.47 4.23
CA ASP A 142 -5.51 4.16 5.50
C ASP A 142 -4.84 5.53 5.37
N ALA A 143 -4.09 5.74 4.30
CA ALA A 143 -3.47 7.00 3.97
C ALA A 143 -3.73 7.33 2.49
N PHE A 144 -3.96 8.57 2.20
CA PHE A 144 -3.89 9.10 0.84
C PHE A 144 -2.65 9.98 0.83
N SER A 145 -1.57 9.48 0.25
CA SER A 145 -0.36 10.28 0.14
C SER A 145 -0.69 11.55 -0.62
N THR A 146 -0.55 12.69 0.06
CA THR A 146 -0.66 13.99 -0.59
C THR A 146 0.62 14.34 -1.34
N LEU A 147 1.46 13.36 -1.64
CA LEU A 147 2.78 13.52 -2.28
C LEU A 147 3.67 14.53 -1.52
N GLY A 148 3.52 14.59 -0.19
CA GLY A 148 4.29 15.52 0.65
C GLY A 148 3.78 16.96 0.66
N PHE A 149 2.65 17.27 0.03
CA PHE A 149 2.07 18.62 0.04
C PHE A 149 1.39 18.99 1.37
N THR A 150 1.00 18.02 2.18
CA THR A 150 0.43 18.24 3.52
C THR A 150 1.17 17.41 4.57
N LYS A 151 1.05 17.84 5.83
CA LYS A 151 1.55 17.10 6.99
C LYS A 151 0.51 16.07 7.35
N ASP A 152 0.82 14.79 7.18
CA ASP A 152 -0.13 13.72 7.42
C ASP A 152 -0.41 13.58 8.93
N PRO A 153 -1.69 13.68 9.36
CA PRO A 153 -2.05 13.49 10.75
C PRO A 153 -2.12 12.00 11.11
N ILE A 154 -2.05 11.72 12.41
CA ILE A 154 -2.45 10.44 12.97
C ILE A 154 -3.97 10.41 13.04
N TYR A 155 -4.60 9.38 12.53
CA TYR A 155 -6.04 9.16 12.62
C TYR A 155 -6.40 8.21 13.76
N SER A 156 -7.58 8.40 14.36
CA SER A 156 -8.02 7.60 15.50
C SER A 156 -8.15 6.11 15.23
N PHE A 157 -8.50 5.70 14.02
CA PHE A 157 -8.59 4.29 13.63
C PHE A 157 -7.24 3.56 13.69
N MET A 158 -6.13 4.28 13.55
CA MET A 158 -4.77 3.71 13.63
C MET A 158 -4.44 3.16 15.03
N LYS A 159 -5.25 3.46 16.05
CA LYS A 159 -5.13 2.86 17.39
C LYS A 159 -5.30 1.34 17.38
N SER A 160 -6.07 0.82 16.43
CA SER A 160 -6.30 -0.62 16.25
C SER A 160 -5.16 -1.37 15.55
N TYR A 161 -4.15 -0.65 15.05
CA TYR A 161 -3.04 -1.28 14.35
C TYR A 161 -2.12 -2.03 15.29
N SER A 162 -1.61 -3.17 14.82
CA SER A 162 -0.55 -3.86 15.53
C SER A 162 0.69 -2.96 15.68
N PRO A 163 1.54 -3.21 16.68
CA PRO A 163 2.80 -2.47 16.84
C PRO A 163 3.67 -2.49 15.59
N PHE A 164 3.73 -3.61 14.88
CA PHE A 164 4.43 -3.72 13.60
C PHE A 164 3.84 -2.80 12.54
N ARG A 165 2.52 -2.89 12.31
CA ARG A 165 1.84 -2.12 11.25
C ARG A 165 2.00 -0.61 11.43
N ILE A 166 1.86 -0.09 12.66
CA ILE A 166 2.03 1.35 12.90
C ILE A 166 3.49 1.77 12.76
N ALA A 167 4.44 0.94 13.15
CA ALA A 167 5.87 1.23 13.00
C ALA A 167 6.28 1.22 11.51
N SER A 168 5.89 0.17 10.77
CA SER A 168 6.15 0.07 9.34
C SER A 168 5.58 1.27 8.58
N LEU A 169 4.31 1.65 8.83
CA LEU A 169 3.68 2.81 8.20
C LEU A 169 4.46 4.12 8.45
N ILE A 170 4.80 4.41 9.70
CA ILE A 170 5.50 5.65 10.05
C ILE A 170 6.89 5.70 9.42
N ILE A 171 7.63 4.60 9.47
CA ILE A 171 8.99 4.50 8.92
C ILE A 171 8.96 4.58 7.39
N HIS A 172 7.98 3.94 6.74
CA HIS A 172 7.72 4.03 5.30
C HIS A 172 7.56 5.49 4.84
N GLU A 173 6.67 6.23 5.47
CA GLU A 173 6.43 7.64 5.12
C GLU A 173 7.63 8.56 5.44
N GLN A 174 8.37 8.26 6.50
CA GLN A 174 9.62 8.96 6.77
C GLN A 174 10.72 8.64 5.76
N THR A 175 10.69 7.45 5.17
CA THR A 175 11.61 7.07 4.09
C THR A 175 11.37 7.92 2.86
N HIS A 176 10.13 8.09 2.42
CA HIS A 176 9.77 9.00 1.33
C HIS A 176 10.23 10.45 1.59
N ALA A 177 10.04 10.94 2.82
CA ALA A 177 10.50 12.28 3.21
C ALA A 177 12.04 12.40 3.27
N THR A 178 12.75 11.27 3.40
CA THR A 178 14.22 11.21 3.49
C THR A 178 14.88 11.11 2.12
N LEU A 179 14.33 10.29 1.23
CA LEU A 179 14.82 10.07 -0.12
C LEU A 179 13.64 9.81 -1.06
N PHE A 180 13.51 10.62 -2.09
CA PHE A 180 12.55 10.44 -3.16
C PHE A 180 13.24 10.54 -4.52
N LEU A 181 13.19 9.47 -5.31
CA LEU A 181 13.83 9.34 -6.61
C LEU A 181 12.84 9.76 -7.69
N LYS A 182 13.08 10.90 -8.32
CA LYS A 182 12.19 11.44 -9.36
C LYS A 182 12.12 10.47 -10.55
N GLY A 183 10.91 10.12 -10.96
CA GLY A 183 10.67 9.23 -12.11
C GLY A 183 10.85 7.73 -11.82
N GLN A 184 11.07 7.34 -10.56
CA GLN A 184 11.21 5.95 -10.12
C GLN A 184 10.15 5.63 -9.06
N SER A 185 8.87 5.83 -9.39
CA SER A 185 7.75 5.72 -8.44
C SER A 185 7.70 4.34 -7.79
N ASP A 186 7.73 3.28 -8.58
CA ASP A 186 7.61 1.91 -8.10
C ASP A 186 8.79 1.55 -7.19
N PHE A 187 10.00 1.92 -7.58
CA PHE A 187 11.19 1.70 -6.75
C PHE A 187 11.16 2.51 -5.44
N ASN A 188 10.60 3.72 -5.43
CA ASN A 188 10.39 4.49 -4.19
C ASN A 188 9.45 3.77 -3.23
N GLU A 189 8.33 3.23 -3.73
CA GLU A 189 7.37 2.48 -2.91
C GLU A 189 7.98 1.18 -2.36
N GLU A 190 8.69 0.43 -3.20
CA GLU A 190 9.35 -0.81 -2.76
C GLU A 190 10.46 -0.54 -1.75
N MET A 191 11.27 0.49 -1.97
CA MET A 191 12.30 0.91 -1.01
C MET A 191 11.69 1.38 0.32
N ALA A 192 10.62 2.18 0.27
CA ALA A 192 9.97 2.66 1.48
C ALA A 192 9.27 1.52 2.24
N THR A 193 8.66 0.57 1.55
CA THR A 193 8.08 -0.64 2.15
C THR A 193 9.18 -1.49 2.80
N PHE A 194 10.28 -1.75 2.08
CA PHE A 194 11.41 -2.51 2.62
C PHE A 194 12.00 -1.87 3.88
N VAL A 195 12.27 -0.57 3.85
CA VAL A 195 12.81 0.17 5.02
C VAL A 195 11.77 0.25 6.14
N GLY A 196 10.50 0.39 5.80
CA GLY A 196 9.39 0.39 6.76
C GLY A 196 9.32 -0.91 7.55
N ASP A 197 9.34 -2.03 6.85
CA ASP A 197 9.20 -3.36 7.45
C ASP A 197 10.47 -3.75 8.25
N GLU A 198 11.66 -3.63 7.67
CA GLU A 198 12.91 -3.93 8.37
C GLU A 198 13.10 -3.02 9.60
N GLY A 199 12.74 -1.72 9.47
CA GLY A 199 12.78 -0.77 10.57
C GLY A 199 11.77 -1.08 11.67
N ALA A 200 10.59 -1.55 11.31
CA ALA A 200 9.58 -1.99 12.27
C ALA A 200 10.06 -3.23 13.06
N PHE A 201 10.67 -4.21 12.39
CA PHE A 201 11.28 -5.37 13.06
C PHE A 201 12.41 -4.95 14.01
N GLU A 202 13.29 -4.03 13.59
CA GLU A 202 14.38 -3.53 14.44
C GLU A 202 13.82 -2.79 15.66
N TRP A 203 12.79 -1.94 15.48
CA TRP A 203 12.13 -1.23 16.57
C TRP A 203 11.40 -2.20 17.53
N LEU A 204 10.68 -3.20 17.04
CA LEU A 204 10.02 -4.22 17.86
C LEU A 204 11.02 -5.00 18.70
N ARG A 205 12.11 -5.43 18.07
CA ARG A 205 13.20 -6.14 18.76
C ARG A 205 13.78 -5.32 19.92
N GLN A 206 14.01 -4.05 19.68
CA GLN A 206 14.56 -3.16 20.70
C GLN A 206 13.56 -2.83 21.82
N THR A 207 12.28 -2.66 21.48
CA THR A 207 11.23 -2.19 22.40
C THR A 207 10.66 -3.32 23.25
N TYR A 208 10.41 -4.48 22.63
CA TYR A 208 9.72 -5.60 23.27
C TYR A 208 10.60 -6.83 23.44
N GLY A 209 11.68 -6.97 22.65
CA GLY A 209 12.53 -8.17 22.61
C GLY A 209 12.02 -9.21 21.60
N GLU A 210 12.93 -10.08 21.13
CA GLU A 210 12.60 -11.11 20.11
C GLU A 210 11.65 -12.20 20.65
N ASP A 211 11.63 -12.42 21.95
CA ASP A 211 10.77 -13.39 22.61
C ASP A 211 9.37 -12.85 22.92
N SER A 212 9.09 -11.61 22.63
CA SER A 212 7.78 -10.98 22.90
C SER A 212 6.69 -11.51 21.96
N PRO A 213 5.42 -11.52 22.42
CA PRO A 213 4.29 -11.81 21.53
C PRO A 213 4.24 -10.87 20.33
N GLU A 214 4.50 -9.57 20.53
CA GLU A 214 4.46 -8.53 19.49
C GLU A 214 5.45 -8.81 18.36
N TYR A 215 6.66 -9.28 18.69
CA TYR A 215 7.67 -9.61 17.70
C TYR A 215 7.33 -10.92 16.97
N ARG A 216 6.91 -11.96 17.70
CA ARG A 216 6.51 -13.24 17.10
C ARG A 216 5.31 -13.09 16.18
N ASP A 217 4.28 -12.36 16.61
CA ASP A 217 3.10 -12.08 15.79
C ASP A 217 3.47 -11.34 14.49
N ALA A 218 4.43 -10.43 14.56
CA ALA A 218 4.93 -9.73 13.37
C ALA A 218 5.66 -10.68 12.41
N VAL A 219 6.54 -11.55 12.94
CA VAL A 219 7.27 -12.55 12.14
C VAL A 219 6.31 -13.54 11.49
N ASP A 220 5.33 -14.04 12.24
CA ASP A 220 4.35 -14.99 11.73
C ASP A 220 3.43 -14.34 10.68
N SER A 221 3.00 -13.10 10.92
CA SER A 221 2.20 -12.32 9.95
C SER A 221 2.97 -12.02 8.67
N GLN A 222 4.27 -11.71 8.75
CA GLN A 222 5.10 -11.49 7.57
C GLN A 222 5.30 -12.77 6.77
N ALA A 223 5.58 -13.90 7.44
CA ALA A 223 5.73 -15.19 6.78
C ALA A 223 4.43 -15.61 6.06
N ASP A 224 3.29 -15.34 6.67
CA ASP A 224 1.98 -15.58 6.05
C ASP A 224 1.72 -14.67 4.85
N ALA A 225 2.09 -13.40 4.95
CA ALA A 225 1.98 -12.45 3.84
C ALA A 225 2.86 -12.86 2.64
N ASP A 226 4.10 -13.27 2.90
CA ASP A 226 5.02 -13.74 1.86
C ASP A 226 4.49 -15.00 1.17
N LEU A 227 3.97 -15.97 1.94
CA LEU A 227 3.34 -17.17 1.41
C LEU A 227 2.13 -16.81 0.55
N PHE A 228 1.26 -15.93 1.03
CA PHE A 228 0.08 -15.50 0.31
C PHE A 228 0.42 -14.80 -1.02
N VAL A 229 1.39 -13.88 -1.00
CA VAL A 229 1.89 -13.22 -2.22
C VAL A 229 2.43 -14.24 -3.21
N SER A 230 3.23 -15.21 -2.75
CA SER A 230 3.76 -16.29 -3.60
C SER A 230 2.65 -17.11 -4.27
N LEU A 231 1.60 -17.45 -3.53
CA LEU A 231 0.43 -18.17 -4.06
C LEU A 231 -0.30 -17.36 -5.13
N LEU A 232 -0.50 -16.05 -4.91
CA LEU A 232 -1.14 -15.16 -5.89
C LEU A 232 -0.27 -14.94 -7.13
N HIS A 233 1.04 -14.91 -6.99
CA HIS A 233 1.96 -14.87 -8.13
C HIS A 233 1.81 -16.13 -8.99
N GLY A 234 1.82 -17.32 -8.37
CA GLY A 234 1.60 -18.57 -9.09
C GLY A 234 0.26 -18.61 -9.84
N LEU A 235 -0.81 -18.08 -9.24
CA LEU A 235 -2.10 -17.92 -9.89
C LEU A 235 -2.01 -16.94 -11.07
N SER A 236 -1.35 -15.79 -10.88
CA SER A 236 -1.18 -14.77 -11.92
C SER A 236 -0.43 -15.30 -13.13
N GLU A 237 0.62 -16.10 -12.93
CA GLU A 237 1.37 -16.73 -14.03
C GLU A 237 0.52 -17.73 -14.82
N LYS A 238 -0.28 -18.56 -14.15
CA LYS A 238 -1.24 -19.46 -14.82
C LYS A 238 -2.23 -18.66 -15.68
N LEU A 239 -2.76 -17.56 -15.17
CA LEU A 239 -3.68 -16.71 -15.92
C LEU A 239 -3.00 -15.97 -17.08
N ARG A 240 -1.77 -15.49 -16.92
CA ARG A 240 -0.97 -14.90 -18.02
C ARG A 240 -0.79 -15.91 -19.16
N ALA A 241 -0.50 -17.17 -18.83
CA ALA A 241 -0.40 -18.24 -19.83
C ALA A 241 -1.70 -18.44 -20.59
N VAL A 242 -2.87 -18.43 -19.92
CA VAL A 242 -4.19 -18.48 -20.57
C VAL A 242 -4.39 -17.29 -21.49
N TYR A 243 -4.10 -16.06 -21.03
CA TYR A 243 -4.32 -14.84 -21.82
C TYR A 243 -3.39 -14.71 -23.02
N ALA A 244 -2.22 -15.34 -22.99
CA ALA A 244 -1.29 -15.37 -24.12
C ALA A 244 -1.72 -16.31 -25.25
N THR A 245 -2.73 -17.16 -25.04
CA THR A 245 -3.23 -18.07 -26.09
C THR A 245 -4.06 -17.33 -27.13
N SER A 246 -4.16 -17.91 -28.34
CA SER A 246 -4.93 -17.35 -29.46
C SER A 246 -6.42 -17.76 -29.47
N ILE A 247 -7.01 -18.08 -28.30
CA ILE A 247 -8.43 -18.38 -28.15
C ILE A 247 -9.28 -17.10 -28.03
N THR A 248 -10.59 -17.22 -28.19
CA THR A 248 -11.51 -16.08 -28.08
C THR A 248 -11.53 -15.49 -26.66
N ARG A 249 -12.05 -14.26 -26.52
CA ARG A 249 -12.21 -13.62 -25.22
C ARG A 249 -13.11 -14.45 -24.29
N GLU A 250 -14.19 -14.98 -24.81
CA GLU A 250 -15.15 -15.81 -24.09
C GLU A 250 -14.47 -17.09 -23.55
N GLU A 251 -13.66 -17.74 -24.37
CA GLU A 251 -12.88 -18.92 -23.96
C GLU A 251 -11.82 -18.55 -22.89
N LYS A 252 -11.16 -17.37 -23.00
CA LYS A 252 -10.24 -16.89 -21.97
C LYS A 252 -10.94 -16.69 -20.62
N LEU A 253 -12.16 -16.10 -20.64
CA LEU A 253 -12.94 -15.88 -19.42
C LEU A 253 -13.40 -17.20 -18.78
N ALA A 254 -13.81 -18.19 -19.59
CA ALA A 254 -14.16 -19.51 -19.10
C ALA A 254 -12.93 -20.20 -18.44
N ARG A 255 -11.78 -20.20 -19.12
CA ARG A 255 -10.53 -20.75 -18.58
C ARG A 255 -10.06 -20.05 -17.32
N LYS A 256 -10.20 -18.72 -17.25
CA LYS A 256 -9.92 -17.95 -16.04
C LYS A 256 -10.72 -18.46 -14.85
N THR A 257 -12.02 -18.67 -15.05
CA THR A 257 -12.91 -19.20 -14.00
C THR A 257 -12.42 -20.57 -13.53
N GLU A 258 -12.12 -21.49 -14.44
CA GLU A 258 -11.59 -22.83 -14.13
C GLU A 258 -10.28 -22.74 -13.30
N VAL A 259 -9.34 -21.90 -13.71
CA VAL A 259 -8.04 -21.72 -13.03
C VAL A 259 -8.22 -21.15 -11.63
N ILE A 260 -9.09 -20.15 -11.47
CA ILE A 260 -9.38 -19.57 -10.16
C ILE A 260 -10.09 -20.57 -9.24
N ASP A 261 -11.04 -21.33 -9.75
CA ASP A 261 -11.76 -22.35 -8.98
C ASP A 261 -10.85 -23.51 -8.56
N GLU A 262 -9.93 -23.94 -9.45
CA GLU A 262 -8.89 -24.91 -9.10
C GLU A 262 -7.99 -24.39 -7.99
N PHE A 263 -7.52 -23.14 -8.10
CA PHE A 263 -6.71 -22.50 -7.07
C PHE A 263 -7.44 -22.47 -5.72
N LYS A 264 -8.71 -22.03 -5.70
CA LYS A 264 -9.53 -21.99 -4.46
C LYS A 264 -9.72 -23.38 -3.84
N ARG A 265 -9.94 -24.40 -4.66
CA ARG A 265 -10.01 -25.78 -4.15
C ARG A 265 -8.69 -26.22 -3.50
N GLY A 266 -7.55 -25.82 -4.08
CA GLY A 266 -6.23 -26.08 -3.51
C GLY A 266 -5.99 -25.41 -2.15
N LEU A 267 -6.65 -24.28 -1.89
CA LEU A 267 -6.56 -23.58 -0.59
C LEU A 267 -7.36 -24.27 0.54
N ALA A 268 -8.31 -25.13 0.21
CA ALA A 268 -9.21 -25.77 1.18
C ALA A 268 -9.00 -27.30 1.31
N GLY A 269 -8.17 -27.93 0.46
CA GLY A 269 -8.00 -29.39 0.38
C GLY A 269 -6.91 -29.95 1.30
N GLU A 270 -6.72 -31.27 1.24
CA GLU A 270 -5.53 -31.92 1.79
C GLU A 270 -4.28 -31.38 1.10
N GLY A 271 -3.34 -30.84 1.88
CA GLY A 271 -2.18 -30.12 1.36
C GLY A 271 -2.38 -28.60 1.17
N ALA A 272 -3.47 -28.04 1.70
CA ALA A 272 -3.64 -26.60 1.78
C ALA A 272 -2.43 -25.90 2.41
N PRO A 273 -2.07 -24.69 1.96
CA PRO A 273 -0.98 -23.94 2.56
C PRO A 273 -1.21 -23.73 4.07
N HIS A 274 -0.17 -23.94 4.86
CA HIS A 274 -0.25 -23.75 6.31
C HIS A 274 0.13 -22.30 6.65
N PHE A 275 -0.87 -21.53 7.07
CA PHE A 275 -0.68 -20.20 7.64
C PHE A 275 -0.53 -20.27 9.15
N ARG A 276 0.32 -19.42 9.70
CA ARG A 276 0.65 -19.39 11.14
C ARG A 276 -0.38 -18.58 11.92
N THR A 277 -1.00 -17.61 11.27
CA THR A 277 -2.00 -16.70 11.86
C THR A 277 -3.40 -16.99 11.34
N ALA A 278 -4.42 -16.50 12.03
CA ALA A 278 -5.82 -16.60 11.59
C ALA A 278 -6.19 -15.65 10.43
N THR A 279 -5.31 -14.75 10.03
CA THR A 279 -5.57 -13.71 9.03
C THR A 279 -6.02 -14.30 7.70
N TYR A 280 -5.46 -15.44 7.32
CA TYR A 280 -5.73 -16.11 6.03
C TYR A 280 -6.65 -17.33 6.16
N GLY A 281 -7.40 -17.47 7.27
CA GLY A 281 -8.23 -18.64 7.56
C GLY A 281 -9.41 -18.88 6.62
N HIS A 282 -9.69 -17.95 5.70
CA HIS A 282 -10.84 -18.01 4.79
C HIS A 282 -10.50 -17.55 3.36
N LEU A 283 -9.33 -17.90 2.87
CA LEU A 283 -8.85 -17.51 1.53
C LEU A 283 -9.76 -18.02 0.40
N GLU A 284 -10.42 -19.15 0.58
CA GLU A 284 -11.37 -19.74 -0.38
C GLU A 284 -12.56 -18.82 -0.64
N LYS A 285 -12.88 -17.90 0.29
CA LYS A 285 -13.98 -16.92 0.17
C LYS A 285 -13.58 -15.64 -0.56
N LEU A 286 -12.28 -15.44 -0.83
CA LEU A 286 -11.81 -14.24 -1.53
C LEU A 286 -12.44 -14.13 -2.94
N GLN A 287 -12.86 -12.94 -3.28
CA GLN A 287 -13.30 -12.61 -4.64
C GLN A 287 -12.08 -12.30 -5.50
N LEU A 288 -11.41 -13.36 -5.96
CA LEU A 288 -10.24 -13.24 -6.81
C LEU A 288 -10.65 -12.84 -8.22
N ASN A 289 -10.00 -11.82 -8.75
CA ASN A 289 -10.12 -11.37 -10.13
C ASN A 289 -8.82 -10.66 -10.55
N ASN A 290 -8.69 -10.26 -11.83
CA ASN A 290 -7.47 -9.65 -12.33
C ASN A 290 -7.11 -8.33 -11.60
N ALA A 291 -8.10 -7.53 -11.21
CA ALA A 291 -7.86 -6.31 -10.47
C ALA A 291 -7.30 -6.59 -9.06
N TYR A 292 -7.79 -7.66 -8.40
CA TYR A 292 -7.23 -8.11 -7.12
C TYR A 292 -5.79 -8.61 -7.27
N LEU A 293 -5.54 -9.47 -8.26
CA LEU A 293 -4.21 -10.01 -8.51
C LEU A 293 -3.19 -8.94 -8.89
N SER A 294 -3.64 -7.91 -9.62
CA SER A 294 -2.78 -6.78 -10.00
C SER A 294 -2.23 -5.99 -8.82
N LEU A 295 -2.88 -6.03 -7.65
CA LEU A 295 -2.35 -5.41 -6.43
C LEU A 295 -1.01 -6.03 -6.00
N TYR A 296 -0.88 -7.33 -6.22
CA TYR A 296 0.29 -8.11 -5.82
C TYR A 296 1.28 -8.32 -6.96
N GLY A 297 0.88 -8.05 -8.20
CA GLY A 297 1.72 -8.17 -9.40
C GLY A 297 2.75 -7.05 -9.57
N MET A 298 2.60 -5.96 -8.81
CA MET A 298 3.56 -4.84 -8.80
C MET A 298 4.65 -5.02 -7.72
N TYR A 299 4.47 -5.97 -6.80
CA TYR A 299 5.49 -6.34 -5.80
C TYR A 299 6.46 -7.33 -6.45
N THR A 300 7.48 -6.85 -7.17
CA THR A 300 8.15 -7.76 -8.03
C THR A 300 9.62 -7.97 -7.70
N ASP A 301 10.49 -7.41 -8.45
CA ASP A 301 11.87 -7.88 -8.53
C ASP A 301 12.79 -7.07 -7.61
N ASP A 302 12.32 -5.96 -7.07
CA ASP A 302 13.19 -5.00 -6.40
C ASP A 302 13.36 -5.28 -4.91
N VAL A 303 12.37 -5.85 -4.22
CA VAL A 303 12.50 -6.18 -2.79
C VAL A 303 13.61 -7.22 -2.55
N PRO A 304 13.71 -8.33 -3.31
CA PRO A 304 14.86 -9.25 -3.20
C PRO A 304 16.20 -8.55 -3.46
N LEU A 305 16.25 -7.68 -4.48
CA LEU A 305 17.43 -6.90 -4.83
C LEU A 305 17.84 -5.94 -3.70
N LEU A 306 16.88 -5.25 -3.10
CA LEU A 306 17.10 -4.36 -1.96
C LEU A 306 17.58 -5.12 -0.74
N ARG A 307 17.00 -6.30 -0.45
CA ARG A 307 17.39 -7.18 0.64
C ARG A 307 18.83 -7.70 0.45
N GLU A 308 19.18 -8.11 -0.75
CA GLU A 308 20.54 -8.57 -1.04
C GLU A 308 21.56 -7.45 -0.83
N TRP A 309 21.28 -6.23 -1.33
CA TRP A 309 22.12 -5.05 -1.10
C TRP A 309 22.23 -4.71 0.39
N PHE A 310 21.12 -4.75 1.10
CA PHE A 310 21.07 -4.50 2.54
C PHE A 310 21.98 -5.45 3.34
N VAL A 311 21.94 -6.73 3.02
CA VAL A 311 22.78 -7.73 3.70
C VAL A 311 24.24 -7.63 3.26
N GLN A 312 24.51 -7.65 1.96
CA GLN A 312 25.88 -7.78 1.44
C GLN A 312 26.67 -6.48 1.50
N ARG A 313 26.04 -5.33 1.29
CA ARG A 313 26.72 -4.03 1.20
C ARG A 313 26.54 -3.14 2.41
N CYS A 314 25.49 -3.40 3.21
CA CYS A 314 25.18 -2.57 4.37
C CYS A 314 25.22 -3.34 5.70
N GLY A 315 25.58 -4.63 5.65
CA GLY A 315 25.72 -5.47 6.85
C GLY A 315 24.44 -5.55 7.70
N GLY A 316 23.27 -5.44 7.09
CA GLY A 316 21.97 -5.48 7.79
C GLY A 316 21.67 -4.18 8.56
N SER A 317 22.27 -3.05 8.23
CA SER A 317 22.03 -1.76 8.88
C SER A 317 21.17 -0.85 7.97
N ILE A 318 19.98 -0.48 8.42
CA ILE A 318 19.09 0.44 7.70
C ILE A 318 19.75 1.82 7.54
N ARG A 319 20.46 2.30 8.56
CA ARG A 319 21.19 3.56 8.44
C ARG A 319 22.19 3.54 7.30
N LEU A 320 23.03 2.51 7.21
CA LEU A 320 24.01 2.37 6.12
C LEU A 320 23.32 2.15 4.78
N PHE A 321 22.21 1.42 4.76
CA PHE A 321 21.40 1.25 3.58
C PHE A 321 20.88 2.60 3.04
N MET A 322 20.27 3.42 3.87
CA MET A 322 19.77 4.74 3.48
C MET A 322 20.88 5.69 3.04
N GLU A 323 22.04 5.64 3.70
CA GLU A 323 23.23 6.40 3.28
C GLU A 323 23.72 5.94 1.90
N SER A 324 23.77 4.62 1.67
CA SER A 324 24.11 4.03 0.37
C SER A 324 23.13 4.45 -0.72
N MET A 325 21.81 4.35 -0.48
CA MET A 325 20.79 4.77 -1.45
C MET A 325 20.91 6.25 -1.81
N LYS A 326 21.20 7.15 -0.85
CA LYS A 326 21.46 8.57 -1.11
C LYS A 326 22.71 8.77 -1.99
N GLN A 327 23.77 8.02 -1.75
CA GLN A 327 25.00 8.10 -2.55
C GLN A 327 24.76 7.62 -3.99
N LEU A 328 24.00 6.53 -4.18
CA LEU A 328 23.63 6.03 -5.50
C LEU A 328 22.72 7.03 -6.22
N ALA A 329 21.75 7.62 -5.52
CA ALA A 329 20.86 8.64 -6.07
C ALA A 329 21.61 9.86 -6.66
N ALA A 330 22.70 10.26 -6.03
CA ALA A 330 23.54 11.33 -6.54
C ALA A 330 24.28 10.99 -7.84
N ARG A 331 24.33 9.71 -8.22
CA ARG A 331 25.03 9.19 -9.41
C ARG A 331 24.08 8.78 -10.54
N GLY A 332 22.76 8.86 -10.36
CA GLY A 332 21.75 8.56 -11.38
C GLY A 332 20.79 7.41 -10.99
N ASP A 333 20.48 6.52 -11.93
CA ASP A 333 19.53 5.43 -11.71
C ASP A 333 19.99 4.48 -10.61
N VAL A 334 19.29 4.54 -9.47
CA VAL A 334 19.63 3.76 -8.27
C VAL A 334 19.42 2.27 -8.50
N LYS A 335 18.30 1.88 -9.12
CA LYS A 335 17.99 0.47 -9.38
C LYS A 335 19.05 -0.21 -10.26
N ALA A 336 19.45 0.45 -11.35
CA ALA A 336 20.49 -0.06 -12.23
C ALA A 336 21.85 -0.18 -11.50
N GLN A 337 22.19 0.78 -10.65
CA GLN A 337 23.43 0.77 -9.88
C GLN A 337 23.43 -0.32 -8.79
N VAL A 338 22.32 -0.54 -8.09
CA VAL A 338 22.18 -1.63 -7.11
C VAL A 338 22.39 -2.97 -7.82
N ARG A 339 21.70 -3.22 -8.95
CA ARG A 339 21.84 -4.47 -9.72
C ARG A 339 23.28 -4.71 -10.15
N SER A 340 23.91 -3.74 -10.83
CA SER A 340 25.30 -3.88 -11.29
C SER A 340 26.32 -3.96 -10.14
N GLY A 341 25.98 -3.44 -8.98
CA GLY A 341 26.84 -3.51 -7.81
C GLY A 341 26.80 -4.87 -7.11
N LEU A 342 25.72 -5.63 -7.25
CA LEU A 342 25.61 -7.00 -6.72
C LEU A 342 26.27 -8.05 -7.63
N GLU A 343 26.37 -7.77 -8.93
CA GLU A 343 27.03 -8.64 -9.91
C GLU A 343 28.58 -8.62 -9.82
N ARG A 344 29.12 -7.71 -9.02
CA ARG A 344 30.58 -7.54 -8.75
C ARG A 344 30.97 -8.04 -7.37
#